data_af8e263c76757947cc5d0a26f7593939
#
_entry.id   af8e263c76757947cc5d0a26f7593939
#
_cell.length_a   1.000
_cell.length_b   1.000
_cell.length_c   1.000
_cell.angle_alpha   90.00
_cell.angle_beta   90.00
_cell.angle_gamma   90.00
#
_symmetry.space_group_name_H-M   'P 1'
#
loop_
_entity.id
_entity.type
_entity.pdbx_description
1 polymer ?
#
loop_
_entity_poly.entity_id
_entity_poly.type
_entity_poly.pdbx_seq_one_letter_code
_entity_poly.pdbx_strand_id
1 'polypeptide(L)'
;MEETGRSLQSLADGQSGVVERIALTGATKRRLIEMGITPGTRVGVLKRAPLGDPIEILLRGYSLTIRGTDAEQIFVTEVRP
;
A
#
# COMPACT_ATOMS: atom_id res chain seq x y z
N MET A 1 -23.03 -5.53 4.82
CA MET A 1 -21.84 -5.80 4.99
C MET A 1 -21.00 -4.70 4.77
N GLU A 2 -20.01 -4.59 5.31
CA GLU A 2 -19.28 -3.53 5.11
C GLU A 2 -17.99 -3.81 4.59
N GLU A 3 -17.31 -2.87 4.15
CA GLU A 3 -16.03 -2.98 3.68
C GLU A 3 -15.13 -3.22 4.74
N THR A 4 -14.20 -4.06 4.56
CA THR A 4 -13.21 -4.33 5.55
C THR A 4 -11.89 -3.71 5.22
N GLY A 5 -11.74 -3.05 4.10
CA GLY A 5 -10.48 -2.41 3.78
C GLY A 5 -10.60 -1.42 2.67
N ARG A 6 -9.59 -0.58 2.55
CA ARG A 6 -9.49 0.42 1.49
C ARG A 6 -8.23 0.12 0.71
N SER A 7 -8.18 0.51 -0.55
CA SER A 7 -6.96 0.33 -1.31
C SER A 7 -5.88 1.29 -0.77
N LEU A 8 -4.65 0.85 -0.83
CA LEU A 8 -3.53 1.69 -0.43
C LEU A 8 -3.51 2.96 -1.27
N GLN A 9 -3.89 2.85 -2.53
CA GLN A 9 -3.90 3.98 -3.44
C GLN A 9 -4.88 5.06 -2.99
N SER A 10 -5.92 4.70 -2.23
CA SER A 10 -6.93 5.66 -1.80
C SER A 10 -6.50 6.48 -0.59
N LEU A 11 -5.39 6.15 0.05
CA LEU A 11 -4.94 6.89 1.22
C LEU A 11 -4.32 8.21 0.80
N ALA A 12 -4.49 9.22 1.66
CA ALA A 12 -3.87 10.51 1.42
C ALA A 12 -2.43 10.49 1.90
N ASP A 13 -1.64 11.46 1.44
CA ASP A 13 -0.27 11.60 1.92
C ASP A 13 -0.30 11.75 3.44
N GLY A 14 0.56 11.01 4.11
CA GLY A 14 0.63 11.03 5.56
C GLY A 14 -0.23 10.00 6.26
N GLN A 15 -1.16 9.37 5.55
CA GLN A 15 -1.98 8.32 6.16
C GLN A 15 -1.28 6.98 6.09
N SER A 16 -1.67 6.06 6.95
CA SER A 16 -1.13 4.71 6.94
C SER A 16 -2.24 3.71 7.22
N GLY A 17 -1.99 2.46 6.91
CA GLY A 17 -2.92 1.39 7.20
C GLY A 17 -2.17 0.07 7.32
N VAL A 18 -2.85 -0.94 7.83
CA VAL A 18 -2.28 -2.28 7.96
C VAL A 18 -2.74 -3.11 6.77
N VAL A 19 -1.78 -3.72 6.10
CA VAL A 19 -2.10 -4.53 4.93
C VAL A 19 -2.97 -5.70 5.34
N GLU A 20 -4.10 -5.86 4.67
CA GLU A 20 -5.01 -6.96 4.93
C GLU A 20 -4.89 -8.01 3.86
N ARG A 21 -4.87 -7.63 2.61
CA ARG A 21 -4.72 -8.58 1.52
C ARG A 21 -4.18 -7.88 0.28
N ILE A 22 -3.60 -8.68 -0.59
CA ILE A 22 -3.06 -8.21 -1.86
C ILE A 22 -3.79 -8.97 -2.95
N ALA A 23 -4.52 -8.25 -3.79
CA ALA A 23 -5.33 -8.88 -4.83
C ALA A 23 -4.56 -9.13 -6.13
N LEU A 24 -3.26 -8.88 -6.12
CA LEU A 24 -2.41 -9.19 -7.26
C LEU A 24 -1.99 -10.65 -7.21
N THR A 25 -1.50 -11.16 -8.34
CA THR A 25 -1.05 -12.54 -8.41
C THR A 25 0.29 -12.57 -9.14
N GLY A 26 0.91 -13.75 -9.16
CA GLY A 26 2.11 -13.98 -9.95
C GLY A 26 3.33 -13.23 -9.47
N ALA A 27 4.17 -12.85 -10.41
CA ALA A 27 5.46 -12.26 -10.09
C ALA A 27 5.32 -10.92 -9.36
N THR A 28 4.32 -10.13 -9.72
CA THR A 28 4.13 -8.84 -9.08
C THR A 28 3.81 -9.01 -7.59
N LYS A 29 2.90 -9.93 -7.27
CA LYS A 29 2.57 -10.17 -5.87
C LYS A 29 3.80 -10.68 -5.12
N ARG A 30 4.54 -11.60 -5.73
CA ARG A 30 5.73 -12.16 -5.09
C ARG A 30 6.74 -11.08 -4.79
N ARG A 31 6.94 -10.15 -5.75
CA ARG A 31 7.89 -9.08 -5.54
C ARG A 31 7.48 -8.17 -4.40
N LEU A 32 6.19 -7.83 -4.31
CA LEU A 32 5.73 -6.97 -3.23
C LEU A 32 5.92 -7.64 -1.88
N ILE A 33 5.64 -8.93 -1.80
CA ILE A 33 5.83 -9.66 -0.56
C ILE A 33 7.31 -9.68 -0.18
N GLU A 34 8.19 -9.87 -1.15
CA GLU A 34 9.63 -9.87 -0.88
C GLU A 34 10.12 -8.52 -0.40
N MET A 35 9.43 -7.46 -0.80
CA MET A 35 9.78 -6.13 -0.34
C MET A 35 9.20 -5.80 1.04
N GLY A 36 8.44 -6.73 1.61
CA GLY A 36 7.90 -6.54 2.95
C GLY A 36 6.44 -6.14 3.02
N ILE A 37 5.76 -6.03 1.87
CA ILE A 37 4.34 -5.69 1.87
C ILE A 37 3.57 -6.97 2.07
N THR A 38 3.34 -7.30 3.34
CA THR A 38 2.69 -8.56 3.70
C THR A 38 1.52 -8.27 4.64
N PRO A 39 0.53 -9.15 4.69
CA PRO A 39 -0.58 -8.97 5.63
C PRO A 39 -0.06 -8.76 7.05
N GLY A 40 -0.62 -7.78 7.73
CA GLY A 40 -0.21 -7.44 9.08
C GLY A 40 0.83 -6.34 9.16
N THR A 41 1.41 -5.93 8.05
CA THR A 41 2.43 -4.88 8.04
C THR A 41 1.77 -3.52 7.88
N ARG A 42 2.19 -2.55 8.69
CA ARG A 42 1.69 -1.19 8.53
C ARG A 42 2.48 -0.48 7.45
N VAL A 43 1.77 0.14 6.54
CA VAL A 43 2.36 0.84 5.40
C VAL A 43 1.82 2.26 5.37
N GLY A 44 2.69 3.24 5.23
CA GLY A 44 2.27 4.63 5.15
C GLY A 44 2.48 5.19 3.75
N VAL A 45 1.68 6.17 3.37
CA VAL A 45 1.87 6.87 2.11
C VAL A 45 2.66 8.13 2.42
N LEU A 46 3.89 8.23 1.93
CA LEU A 46 4.71 9.41 2.15
C LEU A 46 4.31 10.53 1.20
N LYS A 47 4.28 10.22 -0.09
CA LYS A 47 3.89 11.22 -1.06
C LYS A 47 3.70 10.56 -2.41
N ARG A 48 3.06 11.29 -3.30
CA ARG A 48 2.89 10.85 -4.67
C ARG A 48 3.69 11.76 -5.57
N ALA A 49 4.11 11.24 -6.72
CA ALA A 49 4.75 12.07 -7.73
C ALA A 49 3.75 13.13 -8.20
N PRO A 50 4.22 14.20 -8.83
CA PRO A 50 3.34 15.31 -9.22
C PRO A 50 2.12 14.90 -10.04
N LEU A 51 2.22 13.84 -10.83
CA LEU A 51 1.08 13.38 -11.59
C LEU A 51 0.29 12.28 -10.89
N GLY A 52 0.59 12.05 -9.61
CA GLY A 52 -0.14 11.09 -8.82
C GLY A 52 0.47 9.69 -8.82
N ASP A 53 1.52 9.47 -9.62
CA ASP A 53 2.10 8.15 -9.78
C ASP A 53 3.57 8.30 -10.16
N PRO A 54 4.49 7.55 -9.56
CA PRO A 54 4.28 6.49 -8.57
C PRO A 54 4.05 7.04 -7.17
N ILE A 55 3.76 6.13 -6.27
CA ILE A 55 3.50 6.48 -4.87
C ILE A 55 4.69 6.03 -4.06
N GLU A 56 5.19 6.93 -3.20
CA GLU A 56 6.26 6.57 -2.28
C GLU A 56 5.64 6.13 -0.96
N ILE A 57 6.00 4.95 -0.50
CA ILE A 57 5.42 4.41 0.72
C ILE A 57 6.53 4.10 1.72
N LEU A 58 6.16 4.08 2.99
CA LEU A 58 7.07 3.80 4.09
C LEU A 58 6.62 2.55 4.81
N LEU A 59 7.54 1.63 5.05
CA LEU A 59 7.23 0.44 5.84
C LEU A 59 8.52 -0.04 6.51
N ARG A 60 8.38 -0.46 7.76
CA ARG A 60 9.49 -1.05 8.52
C ARG A 60 10.75 -0.21 8.50
N GLY A 61 10.58 1.11 8.51
CA GLY A 61 11.72 2.01 8.62
C GLY A 61 12.42 2.35 7.32
N TYR A 62 11.90 1.90 6.18
CA TYR A 62 12.48 2.30 4.91
C TYR A 62 11.36 2.61 3.91
N SER A 63 11.70 3.28 2.82
CA SER A 63 10.70 3.66 1.84
C SER A 63 11.00 3.03 0.49
N LEU A 64 9.95 2.90 -0.30
CA LEU A 64 10.07 2.43 -1.67
C LEU A 64 8.93 3.02 -2.48
N THR A 65 9.01 2.89 -3.80
CA THR A 65 7.93 3.39 -4.64
C THR A 65 7.23 2.23 -5.32
N ILE A 66 5.93 2.38 -5.52
CA ILE A 66 5.14 1.40 -6.25
C ILE A 66 4.23 2.15 -7.20
N ARG A 67 3.77 1.43 -8.22
CA ARG A 67 2.86 2.02 -9.18
C ARG A 67 1.48 2.15 -8.56
N GLY A 68 0.77 3.21 -8.95
CA GLY A 68 -0.59 3.41 -8.46
C GLY A 68 -1.50 2.25 -8.78
N THR A 69 -1.33 1.61 -9.95
CA THR A 69 -2.16 0.46 -10.32
C THR A 69 -1.91 -0.72 -9.38
N ASP A 70 -0.68 -0.89 -8.90
CA ASP A 70 -0.41 -1.96 -7.94
C ASP A 70 -1.01 -1.60 -6.59
N ALA A 71 -0.90 -0.33 -6.20
CA ALA A 71 -1.45 0.11 -4.92
C ALA A 71 -2.97 -0.05 -4.86
N GLU A 72 -3.63 0.01 -6.01
CA GLU A 72 -5.08 -0.19 -6.06
C GLU A 72 -5.47 -1.59 -5.64
N GLN A 73 -4.55 -2.54 -5.73
CA GLN A 73 -4.82 -3.93 -5.42
C GLN A 73 -4.28 -4.35 -4.06
N ILE A 74 -3.76 -3.41 -3.28
CA ILE A 74 -3.31 -3.67 -1.92
C ILE A 74 -4.35 -3.05 -1.00
N PHE A 75 -4.98 -3.88 -0.17
CA PHE A 75 -6.06 -3.42 0.70
C PHE A 75 -5.60 -3.34 2.14
N VAL A 76 -5.94 -2.23 2.78
CA VAL A 76 -5.48 -1.95 4.14
C VAL A 76 -6.67 -1.66 5.05
N THR A 77 -6.44 -1.88 6.34
CA THR A 77 -7.42 -1.57 7.38
C THR A 77 -6.72 -0.70 8.42
N GLU A 78 -7.46 -0.31 9.45
CA GLU A 78 -6.88 0.48 10.56
C GLU A 78 -6.14 1.70 10.06
N VAL A 79 -6.81 2.45 9.20
CA VAL A 79 -6.22 3.65 8.62
C VAL A 79 -6.04 4.72 9.69
N ARG A 80 -4.87 5.35 9.70
CA ARG A 80 -4.55 6.43 10.63
C ARG A 80 -4.10 7.65 9.86
N PRO A 81 -4.34 8.84 10.42
CA PRO A 81 -3.89 10.08 9.80
C PRO A 81 -2.37 10.17 9.78
#